data_766de481310c18137aa2088dd4be1a52
#
_entry.id   766de481310c18137aa2088dd4be1a52
#
_cell.length_a   1.000
_cell.length_b   1.000
_cell.length_c   1.000
_cell.angle_alpha   90.00
_cell.angle_beta   90.00
_cell.angle_gamma   90.00
#
_symmetry.space_group_name_H-M   'P 1'
#
loop_
_entity.id
_entity.type
_entity.pdbx_description
1 polymer ?
#
loop_
_entity_poly.entity_id
_entity_poly.type
_entity_poly.pdbx_seq_one_letter_code
_entity_poly.pdbx_strand_id
1 'polypeptide(L)'
;MKKILLLGSGELGKELTISLKRMGCYVITCDAYKNAPAMQVSDESEIFNMLDKNKLTKIIENHKPDFIVPEVEAIETQVLLDAETNGYTVIPSAKAVNLTMNRDRIRDRAKSLGLQTASFAYAETEQELISEAKKIGTKVAVKPVMSSSGKGQSYASNDDELKKSWRFAI
;
A
#
# COMPACT_ATOMS: atom_id res chain seq x y z
N MET A 1 29.05 -1.72 -1.21
CA MET A 1 27.92 -2.37 -0.52
C MET A 1 26.66 -1.60 -0.89
N LYS A 2 25.60 -2.26 -1.36
CA LYS A 2 24.35 -1.60 -1.73
C LYS A 2 23.52 -1.30 -0.49
N LYS A 3 22.94 -0.11 -0.43
CA LYS A 3 22.09 0.36 0.67
C LYS A 3 20.62 0.28 0.27
N ILE A 4 19.82 -0.42 1.06
CA ILE A 4 18.40 -0.70 0.81
C ILE A 4 17.57 0.01 1.89
N LEU A 5 16.60 0.80 1.50
CA LEU A 5 15.56 1.34 2.37
C LEU A 5 14.29 0.51 2.18
N LEU A 6 13.95 -0.32 3.16
CA LEU A 6 12.77 -1.16 3.17
C LEU A 6 11.63 -0.46 3.91
N LEU A 7 10.54 -0.18 3.20
CA LEU A 7 9.35 0.48 3.74
C LEU A 7 8.29 -0.58 4.05
N GLY A 8 8.27 -1.01 5.29
CA GLY A 8 7.51 -2.12 5.86
C GLY A 8 8.46 -3.10 6.54
N SER A 9 8.22 -3.38 7.80
CA SER A 9 9.11 -4.21 8.63
C SER A 9 8.39 -5.42 9.23
N GLY A 10 7.33 -5.89 8.56
CA GLY A 10 6.57 -7.08 8.94
C GLY A 10 7.35 -8.38 8.73
N GLU A 11 6.64 -9.52 8.77
CA GLU A 11 7.26 -10.85 8.63
C GLU A 11 7.87 -11.06 7.24
N LEU A 12 7.19 -10.64 6.18
CA LEU A 12 7.74 -10.70 4.81
C LEU A 12 8.94 -9.77 4.66
N GLY A 13 8.88 -8.56 5.25
CA GLY A 13 10.00 -7.64 5.31
C GLY A 13 11.22 -8.25 6.01
N LYS A 14 11.01 -9.06 7.08
CA LYS A 14 12.08 -9.79 7.76
C LYS A 14 12.74 -10.82 6.85
N GLU A 15 11.96 -11.63 6.14
CA GLU A 15 12.51 -12.63 5.21
C GLU A 15 13.30 -11.97 4.07
N LEU A 16 12.78 -10.87 3.52
CA LEU A 16 13.50 -10.09 2.52
C LEU A 16 14.80 -9.52 3.10
N THR A 17 14.76 -8.95 4.32
CA THR A 17 15.94 -8.41 5.00
C THR A 17 17.02 -9.48 5.17
N ILE A 18 16.66 -10.68 5.64
CA ILE A 18 17.59 -11.81 5.78
C ILE A 18 18.24 -12.15 4.43
N SER A 19 17.46 -12.19 3.36
CA SER A 19 17.94 -12.47 2.03
C SER A 19 18.91 -11.39 1.52
N LEU A 20 18.57 -10.12 1.72
CA LEU A 20 19.43 -8.99 1.36
C LEU A 20 20.75 -8.98 2.16
N LYS A 21 20.68 -9.30 3.46
CA LYS A 21 21.87 -9.44 4.31
C LYS A 21 22.79 -10.54 3.82
N ARG A 22 22.26 -11.70 3.38
CA ARG A 22 23.04 -12.78 2.77
C ARG A 22 23.77 -12.35 1.49
N MET A 23 23.21 -11.39 0.75
CA MET A 23 23.80 -10.79 -0.44
C MET A 23 24.79 -9.66 -0.12
N GLY A 24 25.05 -9.36 1.16
CA GLY A 24 25.97 -8.31 1.58
C GLY A 24 25.44 -6.90 1.45
N CYS A 25 24.11 -6.72 1.41
CA CYS A 25 23.48 -5.40 1.42
C CYS A 25 23.46 -4.79 2.83
N TYR A 26 23.46 -3.47 2.89
CA TYR A 26 23.15 -2.70 4.09
C TYR A 26 21.65 -2.36 4.08
N VAL A 27 20.91 -2.81 5.07
CA VAL A 27 19.45 -2.72 5.08
C VAL A 27 18.97 -1.81 6.22
N ILE A 28 18.20 -0.80 5.85
CA ILE A 28 17.49 0.11 6.75
C ILE A 28 16.02 -0.23 6.65
N THR A 29 15.38 -0.59 7.77
CA THR A 29 13.97 -0.96 7.80
C THR A 29 13.12 0.12 8.44
N CYS A 30 11.92 0.39 7.89
CA CYS A 30 11.01 1.42 8.35
C CYS A 30 9.67 0.82 8.74
N ASP A 31 9.09 1.29 9.85
CA ASP A 31 7.72 0.95 10.24
C ASP A 31 7.14 2.01 11.18
N ALA A 32 5.82 1.93 11.44
CA ALA A 32 5.13 2.82 12.37
C ALA A 32 5.31 2.45 13.86
N TYR A 33 5.86 1.27 14.17
CA TYR A 33 6.03 0.78 15.54
C TYR A 33 7.41 0.18 15.79
N LYS A 34 7.81 0.18 17.05
CA LYS A 34 9.12 -0.33 17.50
C LYS A 34 9.18 -1.86 17.46
N ASN A 35 10.38 -2.38 17.28
CA ASN A 35 10.67 -3.82 17.33
C ASN A 35 9.86 -4.63 16.30
N ALA A 36 9.53 -4.03 15.18
CA ALA A 36 8.92 -4.75 14.07
C ALA A 36 9.84 -5.90 13.62
N PRO A 37 9.30 -7.01 13.10
CA PRO A 37 10.07 -8.23 12.82
C PRO A 37 11.36 -8.02 12.02
N ALA A 38 11.34 -7.21 10.95
CA ALA A 38 12.52 -6.96 10.13
C ALA A 38 13.60 -6.13 10.85
N MET A 39 13.21 -5.26 11.81
CA MET A 39 14.16 -4.45 12.59
C MET A 39 15.12 -5.30 13.43
N GLN A 40 14.75 -6.55 13.73
CA GLN A 40 15.57 -7.47 14.50
C GLN A 40 16.80 -7.98 13.74
N VAL A 41 16.81 -7.85 12.41
CA VAL A 41 17.82 -8.42 11.51
C VAL A 41 18.41 -7.40 10.54
N SER A 42 17.96 -6.15 10.59
CA SER A 42 18.49 -5.05 9.79
C SER A 42 19.72 -4.39 10.43
N ASP A 43 20.41 -3.55 9.65
CA ASP A 43 21.54 -2.76 10.14
C ASP A 43 21.09 -1.52 10.90
N GLU A 44 20.02 -0.86 10.39
CA GLU A 44 19.39 0.31 11.01
C GLU A 44 17.87 0.20 10.91
N SER A 45 17.17 0.98 11.71
CA SER A 45 15.72 1.08 11.68
C SER A 45 15.22 2.49 11.94
N GLU A 46 14.14 2.88 11.24
CA GLU A 46 13.44 4.14 11.40
C GLU A 46 11.97 3.90 11.80
N ILE A 47 11.49 4.68 12.77
CA ILE A 47 10.14 4.51 13.30
C ILE A 47 9.35 5.79 13.04
N PHE A 48 8.41 5.73 12.10
CA PHE A 48 7.57 6.86 11.74
C PHE A 48 6.34 6.40 10.94
N ASN A 49 5.33 7.27 10.85
CA ASN A 49 4.19 7.05 9.96
C ASN A 49 4.63 7.29 8.51
N MET A 50 4.69 6.25 7.70
CA MET A 50 5.09 6.32 6.29
C MET A 50 4.10 7.04 5.36
N LEU A 51 2.91 7.40 5.87
CA LEU A 51 1.98 8.34 5.22
C LEU A 51 2.36 9.80 5.45
N ASP A 52 3.31 10.09 6.37
CA ASP A 52 3.85 11.44 6.58
C ASP A 52 4.85 11.77 5.47
N LYS A 53 4.38 12.54 4.48
CA LYS A 53 5.17 12.98 3.33
C LYS A 53 6.53 13.58 3.73
N ASN A 54 6.52 14.47 4.72
CA ASN A 54 7.73 15.20 5.10
C ASN A 54 8.77 14.29 5.76
N LYS A 55 8.32 13.37 6.62
CA LYS A 55 9.21 12.41 7.28
C LYS A 55 9.79 11.43 6.29
N LEU A 56 8.95 10.84 5.42
CA LEU A 56 9.42 9.89 4.42
C LEU A 56 10.45 10.52 3.47
N THR A 57 10.20 11.76 3.00
CA THR A 57 11.16 12.50 2.17
C THR A 57 12.50 12.69 2.90
N LYS A 58 12.47 13.17 4.15
CA LYS A 58 13.70 13.37 4.94
C LYS A 58 14.49 12.08 5.17
N ILE A 59 13.81 10.96 5.42
CA ILE A 59 14.43 9.64 5.60
C ILE A 59 15.17 9.23 4.32
N ILE A 60 14.53 9.37 3.17
CA ILE A 60 15.16 9.07 1.88
C ILE A 60 16.39 9.95 1.64
N GLU A 61 16.28 11.26 1.87
CA GLU A 61 17.36 12.21 1.69
C GLU A 61 18.55 11.97 2.65
N ASN A 62 18.27 11.63 3.91
CA ASN A 62 19.29 11.36 4.93
C ASN A 62 20.06 10.07 4.63
N HIS A 63 19.35 9.00 4.32
CA HIS A 63 19.98 7.69 4.11
C HIS A 63 20.58 7.53 2.71
N LYS A 64 20.07 8.25 1.71
CA LYS A 64 20.52 8.16 0.30
C LYS A 64 20.65 6.72 -0.16
N PRO A 65 19.58 5.91 -0.11
CA PRO A 65 19.63 4.51 -0.46
C PRO A 65 19.89 4.30 -1.96
N ASP A 66 20.56 3.19 -2.32
CA ASP A 66 20.63 2.74 -3.71
C ASP A 66 19.27 2.23 -4.22
N PHE A 67 18.50 1.60 -3.32
CA PHE A 67 17.17 1.07 -3.64
C PHE A 67 16.17 1.38 -2.52
N ILE A 68 14.96 1.75 -2.91
CA ILE A 68 13.80 1.91 -2.03
C ILE A 68 12.84 0.76 -2.35
N VAL A 69 12.48 -0.01 -1.33
CA VAL A 69 11.63 -1.19 -1.48
C VAL A 69 10.37 -1.04 -0.64
N PRO A 70 9.25 -0.60 -1.23
CA PRO A 70 7.95 -0.57 -0.56
C PRO A 70 7.40 -1.99 -0.41
N GLU A 71 7.03 -2.38 0.82
CA GLU A 71 6.51 -3.71 1.15
C GLU A 71 5.07 -3.65 1.68
N VAL A 72 4.71 -2.55 2.38
CA VAL A 72 3.35 -2.36 2.92
C VAL A 72 2.55 -1.35 2.09
N GLU A 73 1.22 -1.37 2.25
CA GLU A 73 0.32 -0.48 1.50
C GLU A 73 0.24 0.93 2.11
N ALA A 74 0.52 1.10 3.40
CA ALA A 74 0.39 2.37 4.11
C ALA A 74 1.61 3.29 3.90
N ILE A 75 1.85 3.70 2.66
CA ILE A 75 2.97 4.56 2.24
C ILE A 75 2.42 5.74 1.43
N GLU A 76 2.99 6.95 1.64
CA GLU A 76 2.72 8.10 0.77
C GLU A 76 3.41 7.90 -0.59
N THR A 77 2.66 7.33 -1.53
CA THR A 77 3.18 6.90 -2.83
C THR A 77 3.64 8.04 -3.74
N GLN A 78 3.17 9.28 -3.50
CA GLN A 78 3.66 10.44 -4.24
C GLN A 78 5.15 10.69 -3.95
N VAL A 79 5.59 10.46 -2.71
CA VAL A 79 7.01 10.58 -2.35
C VAL A 79 7.88 9.59 -3.13
N LEU A 80 7.37 8.40 -3.41
CA LEU A 80 8.10 7.41 -4.22
C LEU A 80 8.24 7.84 -5.69
N LEU A 81 7.17 8.44 -6.25
CA LEU A 81 7.21 9.02 -7.61
C LEU A 81 8.20 10.19 -7.69
N ASP A 82 8.19 11.06 -6.68
CA ASP A 82 9.13 12.18 -6.57
C ASP A 82 10.57 11.66 -6.41
N ALA A 83 10.77 10.59 -5.65
CA ALA A 83 12.09 9.96 -5.47
C ALA A 83 12.63 9.39 -6.79
N GLU A 84 11.82 8.66 -7.58
CA GLU A 84 12.24 8.20 -8.92
C GLU A 84 12.62 9.36 -9.83
N THR A 85 11.85 10.46 -9.82
CA THR A 85 12.15 11.66 -10.59
C THR A 85 13.50 12.28 -10.17
N ASN A 86 13.86 12.18 -8.89
CA ASN A 86 15.13 12.65 -8.32
C ASN A 86 16.27 11.61 -8.45
N GLY A 87 16.09 10.52 -9.22
CA GLY A 87 17.15 9.57 -9.56
C GLY A 87 17.31 8.40 -8.57
N TYR A 88 16.43 8.25 -7.58
CA TYR A 88 16.40 7.06 -6.74
C TYR A 88 15.77 5.87 -7.49
N THR A 89 16.20 4.66 -7.17
CA THR A 89 15.61 3.44 -7.74
C THR A 89 14.58 2.87 -6.78
N VAL A 90 13.31 2.79 -7.19
CA VAL A 90 12.22 2.19 -6.42
C VAL A 90 11.86 0.83 -7.02
N ILE A 91 11.77 -0.22 -6.20
CA ILE A 91 11.48 -1.59 -6.65
C ILE A 91 10.37 -2.22 -5.77
N PRO A 92 9.21 -2.58 -6.35
CA PRO A 92 8.78 -2.34 -7.73
C PRO A 92 8.65 -0.84 -8.03
N SER A 93 8.55 -0.43 -9.30
CA SER A 93 8.54 0.99 -9.67
C SER A 93 7.45 1.77 -8.90
N ALA A 94 7.72 3.03 -8.57
CA ALA A 94 6.78 3.88 -7.85
C ALA A 94 5.40 3.95 -8.53
N LYS A 95 5.38 3.92 -9.87
CA LYS A 95 4.13 3.84 -10.65
C LYS A 95 3.37 2.53 -10.39
N ALA A 96 4.05 1.39 -10.35
CA ALA A 96 3.42 0.10 -10.06
C ALA A 96 2.86 0.09 -8.62
N VAL A 97 3.64 0.56 -7.66
CA VAL A 97 3.21 0.70 -6.26
C VAL A 97 1.98 1.58 -6.14
N ASN A 98 2.01 2.76 -6.74
CA ASN A 98 0.89 3.72 -6.72
C ASN A 98 -0.40 3.13 -7.34
N LEU A 99 -0.27 2.34 -8.41
CA LEU A 99 -1.41 1.66 -9.03
C LEU A 99 -1.96 0.52 -8.16
N THR A 100 -1.10 -0.31 -7.60
CA THR A 100 -1.52 -1.53 -6.90
C THR A 100 -2.04 -1.27 -5.49
N MET A 101 -1.56 -0.22 -4.83
CA MET A 101 -2.01 0.17 -3.50
C MET A 101 -3.40 0.81 -3.46
N ASN A 102 -3.88 1.32 -4.60
CA ASN A 102 -5.18 1.97 -4.72
C ASN A 102 -6.12 1.11 -5.59
N ARG A 103 -7.21 0.61 -5.01
CA ARG A 103 -8.16 -0.27 -5.72
C ARG A 103 -8.85 0.40 -6.90
N ASP A 104 -9.16 1.67 -6.79
CA ASP A 104 -9.71 2.48 -7.89
C ASP A 104 -8.74 2.52 -9.07
N ARG A 105 -7.50 2.91 -8.83
CA ARG A 105 -6.48 3.04 -9.87
C ARG A 105 -6.19 1.74 -10.61
N ILE A 106 -6.04 0.62 -9.88
CA ILE A 106 -5.80 -0.68 -10.51
C ILE A 106 -7.02 -1.17 -11.29
N ARG A 107 -8.24 -0.92 -10.81
CA ARG A 107 -9.49 -1.28 -11.49
C ARG A 107 -9.66 -0.48 -12.78
N ASP A 108 -9.48 0.83 -12.72
CA ASP A 108 -9.55 1.71 -13.87
C ASP A 108 -8.47 1.38 -14.91
N ARG A 109 -7.27 1.03 -14.44
CA ARG A 109 -6.20 0.59 -15.33
C ARG A 109 -6.54 -0.74 -16.01
N ALA A 110 -7.07 -1.71 -15.29
CA ALA A 110 -7.51 -2.98 -15.86
C ALA A 110 -8.59 -2.75 -16.94
N LYS A 111 -9.61 -1.91 -16.63
CA LYS A 111 -10.65 -1.52 -17.58
C LYS A 111 -10.08 -0.83 -18.82
N SER A 112 -9.15 0.10 -18.66
CA SER A 112 -8.52 0.81 -19.79
C SER A 112 -7.70 -0.10 -20.71
N LEU A 113 -7.23 -1.23 -20.20
CA LEU A 113 -6.49 -2.25 -20.94
C LEU A 113 -7.40 -3.35 -21.51
N GLY A 114 -8.72 -3.28 -21.33
CA GLY A 114 -9.66 -4.30 -21.78
C GLY A 114 -9.55 -5.63 -21.01
N LEU A 115 -8.91 -5.65 -19.84
CA LEU A 115 -8.79 -6.84 -19.01
C LEU A 115 -10.13 -7.17 -18.36
N GLN A 116 -10.50 -8.46 -18.36
CA GLN A 116 -11.68 -8.92 -17.64
C GLN A 116 -11.51 -8.74 -16.13
N THR A 117 -12.50 -8.12 -15.51
CA THR A 117 -12.59 -7.95 -14.05
C THR A 117 -14.05 -8.05 -13.64
N ALA A 118 -14.32 -8.34 -12.37
CA ALA A 118 -15.67 -8.25 -11.83
C ALA A 118 -16.23 -6.84 -12.02
N SER A 119 -17.54 -6.73 -12.17
CA SER A 119 -18.24 -5.44 -12.19
C SER A 119 -17.92 -4.67 -10.92
N PHE A 120 -17.66 -3.38 -11.05
CA PHE A 120 -17.34 -2.52 -9.92
C PHE A 120 -17.91 -1.12 -10.13
N ALA A 121 -18.11 -0.41 -9.04
CA ALA A 121 -18.43 1.00 -8.97
C ALA A 121 -17.79 1.62 -7.74
N TYR A 122 -17.70 2.94 -7.73
CA TYR A 122 -17.19 3.72 -6.60
C TYR A 122 -18.34 4.45 -5.93
N ALA A 123 -18.20 4.74 -4.64
CA ALA A 123 -19.16 5.51 -3.87
C ALA A 123 -18.41 6.39 -2.86
N GLU A 124 -18.78 7.65 -2.77
CA GLU A 124 -18.27 8.62 -1.80
C GLU A 124 -19.29 8.89 -0.67
N THR A 125 -20.51 8.36 -0.82
CA THR A 125 -21.59 8.46 0.17
C THR A 125 -22.32 7.14 0.35
N GLU A 126 -23.01 6.96 1.50
CA GLU A 126 -23.84 5.78 1.78
C GLU A 126 -24.95 5.61 0.72
N GLN A 127 -25.55 6.70 0.27
CA GLN A 127 -26.61 6.71 -0.74
C GLN A 127 -26.08 6.24 -2.10
N GLU A 128 -24.90 6.71 -2.49
CA GLU A 128 -24.24 6.26 -3.72
C GLU A 128 -23.90 4.77 -3.65
N LEU A 129 -23.37 4.29 -2.52
CA LEU A 129 -23.09 2.86 -2.33
C LEU A 129 -24.35 2.01 -2.59
N ILE A 130 -25.49 2.41 -2.00
CA ILE A 130 -26.77 1.70 -2.18
C ILE A 130 -27.21 1.74 -3.65
N SER A 131 -27.10 2.90 -4.30
CA SER A 131 -27.49 3.07 -5.69
C SER A 131 -26.64 2.23 -6.65
N GLU A 132 -25.31 2.29 -6.48
CA GLU A 132 -24.38 1.56 -7.34
C GLU A 132 -24.42 0.05 -7.09
N ALA A 133 -24.60 -0.38 -5.84
CA ALA A 133 -24.75 -1.80 -5.52
C ALA A 133 -25.96 -2.43 -6.25
N LYS A 134 -27.09 -1.73 -6.32
CA LYS A 134 -28.29 -2.18 -7.05
C LYS A 134 -28.06 -2.34 -8.55
N LYS A 135 -27.17 -1.56 -9.14
CA LYS A 135 -26.80 -1.69 -10.57
C LYS A 135 -25.87 -2.89 -10.82
N ILE A 136 -24.99 -3.22 -9.86
CA ILE A 136 -24.06 -4.34 -9.96
C ILE A 136 -24.78 -5.68 -9.77
N GLY A 137 -25.66 -5.78 -8.76
CA GLY A 137 -26.39 -7.02 -8.47
C GLY A 137 -26.87 -7.12 -7.03
N THR A 138 -27.44 -8.28 -6.69
CA THR A 138 -28.07 -8.53 -5.38
C THR A 138 -27.07 -8.85 -4.27
N LYS A 139 -25.82 -9.19 -4.60
CA LYS A 139 -24.78 -9.48 -3.61
C LYS A 139 -23.47 -8.82 -4.04
N VAL A 140 -22.98 -7.93 -3.23
CA VAL A 140 -21.76 -7.17 -3.52
C VAL A 140 -20.73 -7.27 -2.39
N ALA A 141 -19.46 -7.12 -2.73
CA ALA A 141 -18.36 -6.92 -1.78
C ALA A 141 -18.08 -5.43 -1.67
N VAL A 142 -18.29 -4.85 -0.50
CA VAL A 142 -17.93 -3.48 -0.17
C VAL A 142 -16.51 -3.46 0.37
N LYS A 143 -15.67 -2.57 -0.17
CA LYS A 143 -14.24 -2.50 0.17
C LYS A 143 -13.77 -1.06 0.21
N PRO A 144 -12.99 -0.61 1.21
CA PRO A 144 -12.29 0.66 1.14
C PRO A 144 -11.39 0.73 -0.10
N VAL A 145 -11.18 1.92 -0.65
CA VAL A 145 -10.26 2.13 -1.78
C VAL A 145 -8.84 1.68 -1.40
N MET A 146 -8.40 2.05 -0.21
CA MET A 146 -7.13 1.59 0.37
C MET A 146 -7.40 0.81 1.66
N SER A 147 -7.00 -0.45 1.69
CA SER A 147 -6.99 -1.24 2.92
C SER A 147 -6.05 -2.42 2.80
N SER A 148 -5.42 -2.78 3.91
CA SER A 148 -4.56 -3.97 4.04
C SER A 148 -5.29 -5.10 4.75
N SER A 149 -4.95 -6.34 4.42
CA SER A 149 -5.41 -7.55 5.11
C SER A 149 -6.94 -7.66 5.26
N GLY A 150 -7.70 -7.12 4.33
CA GLY A 150 -9.16 -7.21 4.33
C GLY A 150 -9.87 -6.29 5.33
N LYS A 151 -9.16 -5.37 5.99
CA LYS A 151 -9.76 -4.40 6.91
C LYS A 151 -10.82 -3.56 6.20
N GLY A 152 -11.97 -3.38 6.85
CA GLY A 152 -13.10 -2.63 6.29
C GLY A 152 -13.83 -3.32 5.13
N GLN A 153 -13.50 -4.58 4.78
CA GLN A 153 -14.20 -5.34 3.73
C GLN A 153 -15.36 -6.12 4.30
N SER A 154 -16.48 -6.11 3.59
CA SER A 154 -17.68 -6.86 3.97
C SER A 154 -18.51 -7.22 2.74
N TYR A 155 -19.45 -8.16 2.91
CA TYR A 155 -20.43 -8.51 1.89
C TYR A 155 -21.79 -7.97 2.29
N ALA A 156 -22.59 -7.56 1.30
CA ALA A 156 -23.92 -7.06 1.51
C ALA A 156 -24.88 -7.58 0.41
N SER A 157 -26.11 -7.91 0.83
CA SER A 157 -27.16 -8.46 -0.03
C SER A 157 -28.47 -7.65 0.05
N ASN A 158 -28.51 -6.62 0.91
CA ASN A 158 -29.67 -5.74 1.10
C ASN A 158 -29.22 -4.36 1.62
N ASP A 159 -30.15 -3.40 1.62
CA ASP A 159 -29.85 -2.00 1.98
C ASP A 159 -29.32 -1.85 3.43
N ASP A 160 -29.82 -2.64 4.38
CA ASP A 160 -29.37 -2.57 5.78
C ASP A 160 -27.93 -3.11 5.95
N GLU A 161 -27.60 -4.15 5.24
CA GLU A 161 -26.22 -4.67 5.18
C GLU A 161 -25.29 -3.69 4.46
N LEU A 162 -25.74 -3.01 3.40
CA LEU A 162 -24.96 -1.96 2.72
C LEU A 162 -24.64 -0.79 3.65
N LYS A 163 -25.60 -0.32 4.45
CA LYS A 163 -25.39 0.72 5.47
C LYS A 163 -24.38 0.30 6.53
N LYS A 164 -24.45 -0.96 7.00
CA LYS A 164 -23.46 -1.52 7.94
C LYS A 164 -22.08 -1.60 7.30
N SER A 165 -22.01 -2.05 6.05
CA SER A 165 -20.78 -2.16 5.28
C SER A 165 -20.13 -0.79 5.04
N TRP A 166 -20.92 0.23 4.76
CA TRP A 166 -20.44 1.61 4.65
C TRP A 166 -19.73 2.06 5.93
N ARG A 167 -20.41 1.95 7.08
CA ARG A 167 -19.84 2.34 8.38
C ARG A 167 -18.61 1.55 8.79
N PHE A 168 -18.47 0.34 8.28
CA PHE A 168 -17.31 -0.51 8.55
C PHE A 168 -16.13 -0.19 7.64
N ALA A 169 -16.39 0.40 6.49
CA ALA A 169 -15.37 0.71 5.48
C ALA A 169 -14.71 2.09 5.65
N ILE A 170 -15.35 3.04 6.38
CA ILE A 170 -14.87 4.42 6.59
C ILE A 170 -14.07 4.59 7.87
#